data_5fb1957a64ebe8d8daae5d88eb0fa911
#
_entry.id   5fb1957a64ebe8d8daae5d88eb0fa911
#
_cell.length_a   1.000
_cell.length_b   1.000
_cell.length_c   1.000
_cell.angle_alpha   90.00
_cell.angle_beta   90.00
_cell.angle_gamma   90.00
#
_symmetry.space_group_name_H-M   'P 1'
#
loop_
_entity.id
_entity.type
_entity.pdbx_description
1 polymer ?
#
loop_
_entity_poly.entity_id
_entity_poly.type
_entity_poly.pdbx_seq_one_letter_code
_entity_poly.pdbx_strand_id
1 'polypeptide(L)'
;MKHRISTMVLLGGTLAALSFSSLPAQDAPNPKAAQKLARALEGRTPGKPVACIANLRGSAKMSVVDDWTILFRDGGTIYVQKPKGGCPKLSRGQYALVKRQVGGSQYCEGDIGEVVDPVSGFFAGNCVFGPFVPYRKVG
;
A
#
# COMPACT_ATOMS: atom_id res chain seq x y z
N MET A 1 69.99 32.81 -33.56
CA MET A 1 69.70 31.50 -33.01
C MET A 1 68.55 31.71 -32.04
N LYS A 2 67.34 31.34 -32.44
CA LYS A 2 66.14 31.66 -31.69
C LYS A 2 65.49 30.36 -31.23
N HIS A 3 65.59 30.08 -29.95
CA HIS A 3 64.89 28.97 -29.30
C HIS A 3 63.42 29.40 -29.07
N ARG A 4 62.48 28.70 -29.69
CA ARG A 4 61.03 28.81 -29.39
C ARG A 4 60.68 27.75 -28.38
N ILE A 5 60.35 28.22 -27.19
CA ILE A 5 59.79 27.35 -26.11
C ILE A 5 58.29 27.25 -26.39
N SER A 6 57.82 26.03 -26.72
CA SER A 6 56.43 25.75 -26.92
C SER A 6 55.81 25.34 -25.59
N THR A 7 54.94 26.18 -25.09
CA THR A 7 54.21 25.95 -23.80
C THR A 7 53.05 25.04 -24.08
N MET A 8 53.11 23.82 -23.57
CA MET A 8 52.04 22.82 -23.65
C MET A 8 51.08 23.03 -22.50
N VAL A 9 49.91 23.55 -22.76
CA VAL A 9 48.82 23.71 -21.79
C VAL A 9 48.08 22.38 -21.65
N LEU A 10 48.25 21.74 -20.51
CA LEU A 10 47.46 20.56 -20.10
C LEU A 10 46.12 21.02 -19.53
N LEU A 11 45.05 20.91 -20.30
CA LEU A 11 43.68 21.01 -19.75
C LEU A 11 43.35 19.71 -18.99
N GLY A 12 43.41 19.81 -17.69
CA GLY A 12 42.89 18.79 -16.79
C GLY A 12 41.35 18.84 -16.75
N GLY A 13 40.71 17.93 -17.47
CA GLY A 13 39.26 17.74 -17.35
C GLY A 13 38.90 16.96 -16.09
N THR A 14 38.34 17.61 -15.09
CA THR A 14 37.74 16.95 -13.93
C THR A 14 36.41 16.35 -14.34
N LEU A 15 36.35 15.01 -14.48
CA LEU A 15 35.11 14.29 -14.58
C LEU A 15 34.43 14.32 -13.21
N ALA A 16 33.39 15.12 -13.06
CA ALA A 16 32.45 15.03 -11.93
C ALA A 16 31.62 13.75 -12.08
N ALA A 17 31.94 12.73 -11.30
CA ALA A 17 31.13 11.53 -11.18
C ALA A 17 29.81 11.90 -10.48
N LEU A 18 28.72 11.99 -11.24
CA LEU A 18 27.38 12.09 -10.72
C LEU A 18 27.01 10.73 -10.08
N SER A 19 27.15 10.65 -8.77
CA SER A 19 26.65 9.53 -7.99
C SER A 19 25.14 9.56 -8.02
N PHE A 20 24.53 8.77 -8.90
CA PHE A 20 23.10 8.49 -8.83
C PHE A 20 22.87 7.63 -7.57
N SER A 21 22.44 8.26 -6.49
CA SER A 21 21.87 7.55 -5.36
C SER A 21 20.59 6.87 -5.84
N SER A 22 20.67 5.57 -6.10
CA SER A 22 19.49 4.74 -6.33
C SER A 22 18.69 4.73 -5.04
N LEU A 23 17.61 5.50 -5.00
CA LEU A 23 16.55 5.34 -4.01
C LEU A 23 16.08 3.89 -4.07
N PRO A 24 15.90 3.21 -2.91
CA PRO A 24 15.31 1.88 -2.93
C PRO A 24 13.98 1.96 -3.66
N ALA A 25 13.78 1.07 -4.61
CA ALA A 25 12.52 0.93 -5.32
C ALA A 25 11.45 0.50 -4.31
N GLN A 26 10.86 1.48 -3.63
CA GLN A 26 9.68 1.27 -2.80
C GLN A 26 8.53 1.00 -3.77
N ASP A 27 8.19 -0.28 -3.85
CA ASP A 27 6.90 -0.79 -4.29
C ASP A 27 6.30 -0.09 -5.52
N ALA A 28 6.85 -0.41 -6.70
CA ALA A 28 6.10 -0.20 -7.92
C ALA A 28 4.77 -0.95 -7.79
N PRO A 29 3.62 -0.27 -7.81
CA PRO A 29 2.33 -0.92 -7.64
C PRO A 29 2.21 -2.07 -8.64
N ASN A 30 1.91 -3.28 -8.15
CA ASN A 30 1.65 -4.40 -9.03
C ASN A 30 0.56 -3.98 -10.04
N PRO A 31 0.81 -4.01 -11.36
CA PRO A 31 -0.13 -3.50 -12.35
C PRO A 31 -1.50 -4.19 -12.28
N LYS A 32 -1.55 -5.47 -11.88
CA LYS A 32 -2.82 -6.18 -11.64
C LYS A 32 -3.56 -5.63 -10.42
N ALA A 33 -2.84 -5.28 -9.36
CA ALA A 33 -3.42 -4.65 -8.18
C ALA A 33 -3.97 -3.25 -8.49
N ALA A 34 -3.21 -2.45 -9.24
CA ALA A 34 -3.65 -1.13 -9.69
C ALA A 34 -4.93 -1.22 -10.54
N GLN A 35 -5.01 -2.14 -11.48
CA GLN A 35 -6.22 -2.37 -12.29
C GLN A 35 -7.41 -2.83 -11.42
N LYS A 36 -7.18 -3.73 -10.46
CA LYS A 36 -8.22 -4.21 -9.56
C LYS A 36 -8.78 -3.06 -8.72
N LEU A 37 -7.90 -2.21 -8.20
CA LEU A 37 -8.29 -1.03 -7.45
C LEU A 37 -9.07 -0.04 -8.32
N ALA A 38 -8.56 0.28 -9.51
CA ALA A 38 -9.23 1.20 -10.44
C ALA A 38 -10.64 0.74 -10.81
N ARG A 39 -10.82 -0.54 -11.14
CA ARG A 39 -12.16 -1.11 -11.41
C ARG A 39 -13.10 -1.03 -10.22
N ALA A 40 -12.58 -1.29 -9.01
CA ALA A 40 -13.41 -1.24 -7.80
C ALA A 40 -13.88 0.19 -7.49
N LEU A 41 -13.07 1.20 -7.83
CA LEU A 41 -13.34 2.61 -7.54
C LEU A 41 -13.92 3.39 -8.73
N GLU A 42 -14.20 2.73 -9.84
CA GLU A 42 -14.77 3.36 -11.03
C GLU A 42 -16.08 4.13 -10.72
N GLY A 43 -16.17 5.37 -11.19
CA GLY A 43 -17.31 6.25 -10.95
C GLY A 43 -17.52 6.66 -9.49
N ARG A 44 -16.45 6.62 -8.67
CA ARG A 44 -16.51 6.97 -7.25
C ARG A 44 -15.51 8.08 -6.93
N THR A 45 -15.87 8.92 -5.97
CA THR A 45 -15.01 9.98 -5.44
C THR A 45 -14.63 9.68 -4.00
N PRO A 46 -13.35 9.99 -3.62
CA PRO A 46 -12.91 9.85 -2.25
C PRO A 46 -13.53 10.92 -1.34
N GLY A 47 -13.88 10.51 -0.14
CA GLY A 47 -14.27 11.40 0.95
C GLY A 47 -13.11 11.58 1.95
N LYS A 48 -13.41 12.28 3.04
CA LYS A 48 -12.45 12.44 4.14
C LYS A 48 -12.19 11.09 4.82
N PRO A 49 -10.94 10.77 5.16
CA PRO A 49 -10.61 9.56 5.92
C PRO A 49 -11.37 9.52 7.25
N VAL A 50 -11.79 8.33 7.66
CA VAL A 50 -12.42 8.06 8.94
C VAL A 50 -11.59 7.06 9.72
N ALA A 51 -11.60 7.20 11.04
CA ALA A 51 -10.80 6.33 11.92
C ALA A 51 -11.45 4.95 12.08
N CYS A 52 -12.76 4.85 12.05
CA CYS A 52 -13.48 3.60 12.25
C CYS A 52 -14.59 3.42 11.21
N ILE A 53 -14.84 2.15 10.85
CA ILE A 53 -16.01 1.73 10.08
C ILE A 53 -16.79 0.68 10.86
N ALA A 54 -18.11 0.69 10.73
CA ALA A 54 -18.95 -0.32 11.36
C ALA A 54 -18.71 -1.69 10.71
N ASN A 55 -18.52 -2.72 11.52
CA ASN A 55 -18.62 -4.10 11.06
C ASN A 55 -20.07 -4.54 11.23
N LEU A 56 -20.91 -4.17 10.30
CA LEU A 56 -22.32 -4.48 10.35
C LEU A 56 -22.54 -5.98 10.05
N ARG A 57 -22.39 -6.83 11.05
CA ARG A 57 -22.83 -8.23 11.08
C ARG A 57 -22.62 -9.00 9.76
N GLY A 58 -21.39 -8.98 9.24
CA GLY A 58 -21.06 -9.68 7.99
C GLY A 58 -21.46 -8.95 6.71
N SER A 59 -21.98 -7.74 6.77
CA SER A 59 -22.29 -6.92 5.59
C SER A 59 -21.07 -6.24 4.97
N ALA A 60 -20.03 -5.97 5.75
CA ALA A 60 -18.80 -5.42 5.23
C ALA A 60 -17.98 -6.53 4.54
N LYS A 61 -18.13 -6.64 3.22
CA LYS A 61 -17.32 -7.57 2.44
C LYS A 61 -15.91 -7.02 2.29
N MET A 62 -14.94 -7.76 2.81
CA MET A 62 -13.53 -7.49 2.64
C MET A 62 -13.02 -8.05 1.31
N SER A 63 -12.18 -7.32 0.62
CA SER A 63 -11.49 -7.76 -0.60
C SER A 63 -10.05 -7.29 -0.57
N VAL A 64 -9.11 -8.20 -0.66
CA VAL A 64 -7.68 -7.90 -0.71
C VAL A 64 -7.30 -7.50 -2.14
N VAL A 65 -6.69 -6.34 -2.32
CA VAL A 65 -6.13 -5.88 -3.60
C VAL A 65 -4.70 -6.39 -3.73
N ASP A 66 -3.89 -6.08 -2.75
CA ASP A 66 -2.51 -6.52 -2.56
C ASP A 66 -2.15 -6.51 -1.06
N ASP A 67 -0.88 -6.72 -0.72
CA ASP A 67 -0.41 -6.70 0.67
C ASP A 67 -0.46 -5.29 1.30
N TRP A 68 -0.75 -4.24 0.51
CA TRP A 68 -0.77 -2.84 0.93
C TRP A 68 -2.14 -2.18 0.84
N THR A 69 -3.13 -2.89 0.26
CA THR A 69 -4.45 -2.31 -0.01
C THR A 69 -5.56 -3.31 0.23
N ILE A 70 -6.45 -2.98 1.15
CA ILE A 70 -7.63 -3.76 1.47
C ILE A 70 -8.86 -2.89 1.23
N LEU A 71 -9.88 -3.47 0.63
CA LEU A 71 -11.17 -2.83 0.41
C LEU A 71 -12.21 -3.42 1.36
N PHE A 72 -12.97 -2.55 1.99
CA PHE A 72 -14.17 -2.91 2.75
C PHE A 72 -15.37 -2.32 2.05
N ARG A 73 -16.35 -3.16 1.74
CA ARG A 73 -17.57 -2.74 1.05
C ARG A 73 -18.75 -2.80 2.01
N ASP A 74 -19.35 -1.62 2.24
CA ASP A 74 -20.56 -1.48 3.06
C ASP A 74 -21.59 -0.72 2.25
N GLY A 75 -22.68 -1.40 1.87
CA GLY A 75 -23.69 -0.84 1.00
C GLY A 75 -23.11 -0.23 -0.28
N GLY A 76 -23.41 1.05 -0.50
CA GLY A 76 -22.92 1.81 -1.66
C GLY A 76 -21.52 2.39 -1.50
N THR A 77 -20.89 2.27 -0.33
CA THR A 77 -19.57 2.83 -0.04
C THR A 77 -18.49 1.75 -0.10
N ILE A 78 -17.36 2.10 -0.71
CA ILE A 78 -16.14 1.29 -0.65
C ILE A 78 -15.13 2.06 0.18
N TYR A 79 -14.64 1.45 1.25
CA TYR A 79 -13.56 2.01 2.04
C TYR A 79 -12.23 1.40 1.59
N VAL A 80 -11.30 2.26 1.20
CA VAL A 80 -9.92 1.86 0.92
C VAL A 80 -9.13 2.00 2.20
N GLN A 81 -8.51 0.93 2.62
CA GLN A 81 -7.67 0.88 3.80
C GLN A 81 -6.25 0.46 3.39
N LYS A 82 -5.27 1.20 3.87
CA LYS A 82 -3.85 0.89 3.67
C LYS A 82 -3.23 0.55 5.02
N PRO A 83 -2.89 -0.72 5.26
CA PRO A 83 -2.25 -1.12 6.52
C PRO A 83 -0.90 -0.42 6.69
N LYS A 84 -0.61 0.00 7.90
CA LYS A 84 0.70 0.56 8.28
C LYS A 84 1.73 -0.56 8.23
N GLY A 85 2.71 -0.44 7.33
CA GLY A 85 3.70 -1.51 7.09
C GLY A 85 3.21 -2.68 6.24
N GLY A 86 2.00 -2.60 5.67
CA GLY A 86 1.42 -3.66 4.85
C GLY A 86 0.89 -4.86 5.65
N CYS A 87 0.30 -5.82 4.93
CA CYS A 87 -0.14 -7.13 5.45
C CYS A 87 0.58 -8.24 4.68
N PRO A 88 1.79 -8.64 5.05
CA PRO A 88 2.58 -9.61 4.30
C PRO A 88 1.84 -10.93 4.07
N LYS A 89 1.93 -11.47 2.85
CA LYS A 89 1.33 -12.73 2.40
C LYS A 89 -0.19 -12.69 2.17
N LEU A 90 -0.90 -11.63 2.58
CA LEU A 90 -2.35 -11.58 2.47
C LEU A 90 -2.83 -11.67 1.01
N SER A 91 -2.08 -11.08 0.07
CA SER A 91 -2.40 -11.11 -1.37
C SER A 91 -2.25 -12.47 -2.03
N ARG A 92 -1.63 -13.44 -1.37
CA ARG A 92 -1.42 -14.78 -1.94
C ARG A 92 -2.69 -15.63 -2.06
N GLY A 93 -3.82 -15.13 -1.51
CA GLY A 93 -5.14 -15.74 -1.67
C GLY A 93 -5.40 -16.99 -0.81
N GLN A 94 -4.38 -17.57 -0.19
CA GLN A 94 -4.50 -18.72 0.70
C GLN A 94 -4.56 -18.34 2.18
N TYR A 95 -4.43 -17.06 2.50
CA TYR A 95 -4.47 -16.56 3.86
C TYR A 95 -5.74 -15.76 4.11
N ALA A 96 -6.21 -15.78 5.34
CA ALA A 96 -7.31 -14.97 5.83
C ALA A 96 -6.83 -13.89 6.79
N LEU A 97 -7.49 -12.74 6.75
CA LEU A 97 -7.29 -11.69 7.73
C LEU A 97 -8.33 -11.84 8.83
N VAL A 98 -7.88 -12.08 10.04
CA VAL A 98 -8.72 -12.23 11.22
C VAL A 98 -8.46 -11.06 12.16
N LYS A 99 -9.51 -10.35 12.55
CA LYS A 99 -9.42 -9.34 13.61
C LYS A 99 -9.78 -9.99 14.94
N ARG A 100 -8.89 -9.96 15.90
CA ARG A 100 -9.26 -10.25 17.28
C ARG A 100 -10.06 -9.08 17.84
N GLN A 101 -11.33 -9.32 18.10
CA GLN A 101 -12.19 -8.29 18.68
C GLN A 101 -11.88 -8.13 20.17
N VAL A 102 -11.31 -7.00 20.51
CA VAL A 102 -11.26 -6.51 21.89
C VAL A 102 -12.23 -5.35 21.98
N GLY A 103 -13.50 -5.65 22.31
CA GLY A 103 -14.53 -4.64 22.55
C GLY A 103 -15.09 -3.96 21.28
N GLY A 104 -16.23 -4.45 20.78
CA GLY A 104 -17.02 -3.78 19.73
C GLY A 104 -16.91 -4.38 18.33
N SER A 105 -17.95 -4.14 17.54
CA SER A 105 -18.10 -4.67 16.17
C SER A 105 -17.62 -3.68 15.09
N GLN A 106 -16.58 -2.91 15.37
CA GLN A 106 -16.01 -1.92 14.45
C GLN A 106 -14.61 -2.32 14.00
N TYR A 107 -14.22 -1.88 12.81
CA TYR A 107 -12.83 -1.87 12.38
C TYR A 107 -12.31 -0.45 12.53
N CYS A 108 -11.24 -0.27 13.30
CA CYS A 108 -10.68 1.05 13.58
C CYS A 108 -9.20 1.12 13.15
N GLU A 109 -8.76 2.34 12.87
CA GLU A 109 -7.33 2.64 12.72
C GLU A 109 -6.60 2.24 14.00
N GLY A 110 -5.45 1.57 13.84
CA GLY A 110 -4.68 1.03 14.96
C GLY A 110 -5.08 -0.39 15.39
N ASP A 111 -6.21 -0.91 14.91
CA ASP A 111 -6.54 -2.33 15.14
C ASP A 111 -5.51 -3.25 14.51
N ILE A 112 -5.30 -4.40 15.16
CA ILE A 112 -4.40 -5.43 14.64
C ILE A 112 -5.21 -6.49 13.92
N GLY A 113 -4.87 -6.73 12.66
CA GLY A 113 -5.33 -7.87 11.88
C GLY A 113 -4.27 -8.97 11.88
N GLU A 114 -4.68 -10.20 12.15
CA GLU A 114 -3.82 -11.38 12.06
C GLU A 114 -4.00 -12.05 10.71
N VAL A 115 -2.90 -12.30 10.02
CA VAL A 115 -2.88 -13.09 8.78
C VAL A 115 -2.68 -14.54 9.19
N VAL A 116 -3.66 -15.39 8.89
CA VAL A 116 -3.66 -16.79 9.28
C VAL A 116 -3.91 -17.69 8.09
N ASP A 117 -3.37 -18.88 8.11
CA ASP A 117 -3.76 -19.96 7.20
C ASP A 117 -5.09 -20.54 7.71
N PRO A 118 -6.20 -20.43 6.95
CA PRO A 118 -7.50 -20.89 7.44
C PRO A 118 -7.63 -22.41 7.55
N VAL A 119 -6.75 -23.18 6.90
CA VAL A 119 -6.78 -24.64 6.93
C VAL A 119 -6.03 -25.17 8.15
N SER A 120 -4.83 -24.67 8.38
CA SER A 120 -3.97 -25.13 9.49
C SER A 120 -4.10 -24.29 10.76
N GLY A 121 -4.67 -23.09 10.65
CA GLY A 121 -4.71 -22.12 11.74
C GLY A 121 -3.35 -21.46 12.05
N PHE A 122 -2.31 -21.77 11.27
CA PHE A 122 -1.00 -21.18 11.50
C PHE A 122 -0.99 -19.67 11.28
N PHE A 123 -0.39 -18.98 12.22
CA PHE A 123 -0.12 -17.56 12.15
C PHE A 123 0.95 -17.27 11.07
N ALA A 124 0.63 -16.40 10.13
CA ALA A 124 1.51 -16.04 9.03
C ALA A 124 2.06 -14.61 9.13
N GLY A 125 1.48 -13.78 9.99
CA GLY A 125 1.87 -12.40 10.23
C GLY A 125 0.73 -11.55 10.77
N ASN A 126 1.02 -10.31 11.06
CA ASN A 126 0.01 -9.31 11.44
C ASN A 126 0.20 -8.03 10.66
N CYS A 127 -0.82 -7.19 10.70
CA CYS A 127 -0.79 -5.84 10.15
C CYS A 127 -1.62 -4.89 11.02
N VAL A 128 -1.24 -3.64 11.02
CA VAL A 128 -1.93 -2.58 11.76
C VAL A 128 -2.78 -1.79 10.77
N PHE A 129 -4.07 -1.62 11.06
CA PHE A 129 -4.96 -0.88 10.19
C PHE A 129 -4.61 0.60 10.17
N GLY A 130 -4.56 1.18 8.99
CA GLY A 130 -4.53 2.61 8.76
C GLY A 130 -5.94 3.20 8.73
N PRO A 131 -6.08 4.50 8.43
CA PRO A 131 -7.38 5.14 8.28
C PRO A 131 -8.14 4.55 7.08
N PHE A 132 -9.46 4.68 7.10
CA PHE A 132 -10.37 4.21 6.06
C PHE A 132 -10.80 5.38 5.19
N VAL A 133 -10.50 5.34 3.90
CA VAL A 133 -10.92 6.38 2.95
C VAL A 133 -12.21 5.93 2.26
N PRO A 134 -13.37 6.58 2.52
CA PRO A 134 -14.62 6.22 1.87
C PRO A 134 -14.64 6.69 0.41
N TYR A 135 -15.07 5.83 -0.48
CA TYR A 135 -15.35 6.13 -1.89
C TYR A 135 -16.83 5.91 -2.18
N ARG A 136 -17.52 6.95 -2.61
CA ARG A 136 -18.95 6.92 -2.93
C ARG A 136 -19.19 7.21 -4.39
N LYS A 137 -20.26 6.62 -4.97
CA LYS A 137 -20.67 6.96 -6.32
C LYS A 137 -21.06 8.44 -6.37
N VAL A 138 -20.66 9.11 -7.45
CA VAL A 138 -21.19 10.43 -7.79
C VAL A 138 -22.61 10.20 -8.25
N GLY A 139 -23.55 10.84 -7.57
CA GLY A 139 -24.97 10.80 -7.91
C GLY A 139 -25.25 11.54 -9.20
#